data_cc0112bc3d2e05fdc917b6c132228585
#
_entry.id   cc0112bc3d2e05fdc917b6c132228585
#
_cell.length_a   1.000
_cell.length_b   1.000
_cell.length_c   1.000
_cell.angle_alpha   90.00
_cell.angle_beta   90.00
_cell.angle_gamma   90.00
#
_symmetry.space_group_name_H-M   'P 1'
#
loop_
_entity.id
_entity.type
_entity.pdbx_description
1 polymer ?
#
loop_
_entity_poly.entity_id
_entity_poly.type
_entity_poly.pdbx_seq_one_letter_code
_entity_poly.pdbx_strand_id
1 'polypeptide(L)'
;LGLRLAFADIRALGWATVLMVIGVVTVTLLGTWWLGRRLGLPGDQPLLIAAGYAVCGASAIGAVGEARGSDERDAATSVALVTLCGTLAIAVLPLLQGVLGLSDAEFGRWAGASVHDVGQVVATAQTAGGAALGEAVLVKLMRVALLAPIVAAVALGVRRRTGRVAGAPRVPVVPLF
;
A
#
# COMPACT_ATOMS: atom_id res chain seq x y z
N LEU A 1 -17.08 -12.08 9.50
CA LEU A 1 -16.10 -13.14 9.86
C LEU A 1 -14.66 -12.65 9.68
N GLY A 2 -14.29 -12.02 8.56
CA GLY A 2 -12.92 -11.57 8.29
C GLY A 2 -12.35 -10.55 9.30
N LEU A 3 -13.16 -9.62 9.80
CA LEU A 3 -12.73 -8.64 10.79
C LEU A 3 -12.41 -9.27 12.17
N ARG A 4 -13.13 -10.31 12.58
CA ARG A 4 -12.87 -11.01 13.86
C ARG A 4 -11.60 -11.85 13.84
N LEU A 5 -11.29 -12.46 12.70
CA LEU A 5 -10.04 -13.19 12.49
C LEU A 5 -8.86 -12.20 12.51
N ALA A 6 -8.96 -11.08 11.79
CA ALA A 6 -7.91 -10.06 11.77
C ALA A 6 -7.57 -9.51 13.17
N PHE A 7 -8.55 -9.29 14.05
CA PHE A 7 -8.28 -8.80 15.41
C PHE A 7 -7.60 -9.84 16.31
N ALA A 8 -7.93 -11.12 16.18
CA ALA A 8 -7.28 -12.18 16.93
C ALA A 8 -5.82 -12.37 16.49
N ASP A 9 -5.59 -12.35 15.17
CA ASP A 9 -4.27 -12.51 14.57
C ASP A 9 -3.36 -11.30 14.82
N ILE A 10 -3.91 -10.07 14.81
CA ILE A 10 -3.17 -8.85 15.18
C ILE A 10 -2.69 -8.90 16.63
N ARG A 11 -3.50 -9.47 17.54
CA ARG A 11 -3.08 -9.68 18.94
C ARG A 11 -1.97 -10.71 19.08
N ALA A 12 -1.99 -11.74 18.23
CA ALA A 12 -0.96 -12.80 18.22
C ALA A 12 0.38 -12.32 17.65
N LEU A 13 0.36 -11.40 16.67
CA LEU A 13 1.58 -10.82 16.05
C LEU A 13 2.34 -9.84 16.94
N GLY A 14 1.72 -9.32 17.99
CA GLY A 14 2.34 -8.38 18.92
C GLY A 14 2.40 -6.92 18.41
N TRP A 15 2.45 -5.99 19.35
CA TRP A 15 2.48 -4.54 19.08
C TRP A 15 3.69 -4.11 18.23
N ALA A 16 4.81 -4.83 18.31
CA ALA A 16 6.00 -4.54 17.53
C ALA A 16 5.74 -4.64 16.02
N THR A 17 5.01 -5.69 15.58
CA THR A 17 4.66 -5.86 14.15
C THR A 17 3.68 -4.78 13.68
N VAL A 18 2.72 -4.40 14.51
CA VAL A 18 1.78 -3.30 14.18
C VAL A 18 2.53 -1.99 13.99
N LEU A 19 3.41 -1.64 14.92
CA LEU A 19 4.22 -0.42 14.83
C LEU A 19 5.17 -0.46 13.63
N MET A 20 5.76 -1.61 13.34
CA MET A 20 6.58 -1.81 12.14
C MET A 20 5.79 -1.54 10.87
N VAL A 21 4.58 -2.10 10.73
CA VAL A 21 3.73 -1.90 9.54
C VAL A 21 3.33 -0.43 9.39
N ILE A 22 2.90 0.22 10.47
CA ILE A 22 2.57 1.66 10.46
C ILE A 22 3.80 2.49 10.06
N GLY A 23 4.96 2.17 10.61
CA GLY A 23 6.23 2.82 10.28
C GLY A 23 6.59 2.65 8.80
N VAL A 24 6.55 1.42 8.29
CA VAL A 24 6.84 1.13 6.87
C VAL A 24 5.86 1.87 5.96
N VAL A 25 4.56 1.82 6.23
CA VAL A 25 3.57 2.52 5.42
C VAL A 25 3.80 4.03 5.43
N THR A 26 4.05 4.60 6.60
CA THR A 26 4.27 6.05 6.75
C THR A 26 5.55 6.50 6.03
N VAL A 27 6.66 5.80 6.25
CA VAL A 27 7.95 6.12 5.61
C VAL A 27 7.87 5.94 4.10
N THR A 28 7.25 4.86 3.63
CA THR A 28 7.05 4.61 2.19
C THR A 28 6.17 5.70 1.57
N LEU A 29 5.04 6.03 2.19
CA LEU A 29 4.12 7.05 1.67
C LEU A 29 4.80 8.41 1.56
N LEU A 30 5.38 8.87 2.66
CA LEU A 30 6.01 10.21 2.71
C LEU A 30 7.30 10.26 1.89
N GLY A 31 8.13 9.22 1.96
CA GLY A 31 9.39 9.13 1.23
C GLY A 31 9.19 9.08 -0.28
N THR A 32 8.26 8.22 -0.76
CA THR A 32 7.95 8.11 -2.18
C THR A 32 7.28 9.39 -2.71
N TRP A 33 6.37 9.97 -1.95
CA TRP A 33 5.76 11.26 -2.31
C TRP A 33 6.80 12.37 -2.41
N TRP A 34 7.69 12.49 -1.43
CA TRP A 34 8.77 13.47 -1.44
C TRP A 34 9.72 13.25 -2.63
N LEU A 35 10.14 12.00 -2.86
CA LEU A 35 11.03 11.64 -3.96
C LEU A 35 10.39 11.93 -5.32
N GLY A 36 9.12 11.56 -5.52
CA GLY A 36 8.40 11.83 -6.77
C GLY A 36 8.32 13.32 -7.08
N ARG A 37 8.09 14.14 -6.05
CA ARG A 37 8.13 15.60 -6.21
C ARG A 37 9.53 16.13 -6.54
N ARG A 38 10.56 15.56 -5.94
CA ARG A 38 11.97 15.93 -6.21
C ARG A 38 12.41 15.55 -7.61
N LEU A 39 11.91 14.44 -8.13
CA LEU A 39 12.15 13.98 -9.49
C LEU A 39 11.31 14.72 -10.54
N GLY A 40 10.44 15.64 -10.13
CA GLY A 40 9.63 16.45 -11.04
C GLY A 40 8.49 15.66 -11.71
N LEU A 41 7.99 14.60 -11.11
CA LEU A 41 6.82 13.89 -11.65
C LEU A 41 5.62 14.82 -11.77
N PRO A 42 4.90 14.79 -12.90
CA PRO A 42 3.80 15.70 -13.16
C PRO A 42 2.55 15.36 -12.34
N GLY A 43 1.66 16.32 -12.21
CA GLY A 43 0.31 16.18 -11.67
C GLY A 43 0.25 15.55 -10.28
N ASP A 44 -0.63 14.58 -10.13
CA ASP A 44 -0.82 13.83 -8.89
C ASP A 44 -0.01 12.52 -8.82
N GLN A 45 0.78 12.19 -9.85
CA GLN A 45 1.61 10.97 -9.89
C GLN A 45 2.45 10.75 -8.62
N PRO A 46 3.12 11.77 -8.03
CA PRO A 46 3.87 11.57 -6.79
C PRO A 46 3.04 10.99 -5.64
N LEU A 47 1.80 11.47 -5.48
CA LEU A 47 0.90 11.01 -4.42
C LEU A 47 0.31 9.63 -4.74
N LEU A 48 -0.10 9.41 -5.99
CA LEU A 48 -0.69 8.15 -6.43
C LEU A 48 0.31 6.99 -6.36
N ILE A 49 1.52 7.20 -6.84
CA ILE A 49 2.61 6.22 -6.75
C ILE A 49 2.92 5.94 -5.28
N ALA A 50 3.01 6.98 -4.44
CA ALA A 50 3.28 6.83 -3.02
C ALA A 50 2.19 5.99 -2.31
N ALA A 51 0.92 6.24 -2.60
CA ALA A 51 -0.19 5.45 -2.07
C ALA A 51 -0.14 3.99 -2.55
N GLY A 52 0.14 3.76 -3.84
CA GLY A 52 0.29 2.43 -4.41
C GLY A 52 1.41 1.63 -3.73
N TYR A 53 2.59 2.21 -3.59
CA TYR A 53 3.73 1.57 -2.91
C TYR A 53 3.48 1.35 -1.42
N ALA A 54 2.81 2.28 -0.74
CA ALA A 54 2.61 2.18 0.69
C ALA A 54 1.57 1.13 1.09
N VAL A 55 0.54 0.87 0.26
CA VAL A 55 -0.62 0.07 0.68
C VAL A 55 -0.82 -1.19 -0.18
N CYS A 56 -1.65 -1.11 -1.22
CA CYS A 56 -2.11 -2.28 -2.00
C CYS A 56 -2.08 -2.09 -3.51
N GLY A 57 -1.16 -1.29 -4.01
CA GLY A 57 -0.97 -1.13 -5.44
C GLY A 57 -2.12 -0.39 -6.12
N ALA A 58 -2.67 -0.98 -7.18
CA ALA A 58 -3.68 -0.37 -8.02
C ALA A 58 -4.93 0.08 -7.26
N SER A 59 -5.39 -0.70 -6.28
CA SER A 59 -6.58 -0.35 -5.48
C SER A 59 -6.36 0.93 -4.66
N ALA A 60 -5.17 1.12 -4.10
CA ALA A 60 -4.84 2.34 -3.37
C ALA A 60 -4.74 3.55 -4.29
N ILE A 61 -4.17 3.37 -5.50
CA ILE A 61 -4.10 4.41 -6.52
C ILE A 61 -5.51 4.84 -6.95
N GLY A 62 -6.41 3.88 -7.22
CA GLY A 62 -7.80 4.18 -7.59
C GLY A 62 -8.53 4.96 -6.50
N ALA A 63 -8.49 4.46 -5.25
CA ALA A 63 -9.19 5.09 -4.13
C ALA A 63 -8.66 6.52 -3.81
N VAL A 64 -7.34 6.71 -3.84
CA VAL A 64 -6.72 8.02 -3.61
C VAL A 64 -6.96 8.95 -4.79
N GLY A 65 -6.88 8.43 -6.03
CA GLY A 65 -7.14 9.19 -7.24
C GLY A 65 -8.58 9.73 -7.28
N GLU A 66 -9.56 8.88 -6.96
CA GLU A 66 -10.96 9.29 -6.85
C GLU A 66 -11.16 10.36 -5.75
N ALA A 67 -10.62 10.12 -4.55
CA ALA A 67 -10.73 11.07 -3.45
C ALA A 67 -10.06 12.42 -3.74
N ARG A 68 -9.05 12.42 -4.61
CA ARG A 68 -8.31 13.61 -5.04
C ARG A 68 -8.93 14.30 -6.25
N GLY A 69 -9.66 13.58 -7.09
CA GLY A 69 -10.09 14.02 -8.40
C GLY A 69 -8.92 14.07 -9.40
N SER A 70 -8.03 13.08 -9.32
CA SER A 70 -6.82 13.01 -10.15
C SER A 70 -7.13 12.67 -11.60
N ASP A 71 -6.28 13.11 -12.52
CA ASP A 71 -6.39 12.79 -13.95
C ASP A 71 -6.20 11.28 -14.17
N GLU A 72 -6.98 10.70 -15.09
CA GLU A 72 -6.92 9.27 -15.44
C GLU A 72 -5.54 8.85 -15.97
N ARG A 73 -4.83 9.74 -16.67
CA ARG A 73 -3.46 9.51 -17.14
C ARG A 73 -2.49 9.31 -15.99
N ASP A 74 -2.59 10.15 -14.96
CA ASP A 74 -1.74 10.04 -13.77
C ASP A 74 -2.00 8.73 -13.04
N ALA A 75 -3.29 8.35 -12.92
CA ALA A 75 -3.68 7.08 -12.32
C ALA A 75 -3.16 5.88 -13.12
N ALA A 76 -3.37 5.86 -14.45
CA ALA A 76 -2.93 4.78 -15.33
C ALA A 76 -1.39 4.61 -15.31
N THR A 77 -0.64 5.71 -15.40
CA THR A 77 0.82 5.67 -15.32
C THR A 77 1.31 5.15 -13.98
N SER A 78 0.67 5.59 -12.89
CA SER A 78 1.01 5.15 -11.54
C SER A 78 0.73 3.66 -11.34
N VAL A 79 -0.42 3.15 -11.84
CA VAL A 79 -0.76 1.73 -11.79
C VAL A 79 0.24 0.90 -12.58
N ALA A 80 0.59 1.33 -13.81
CA ALA A 80 1.54 0.62 -14.66
C ALA A 80 2.90 0.48 -13.97
N LEU A 81 3.43 1.55 -13.38
CA LEU A 81 4.71 1.55 -12.68
C LEU A 81 4.69 0.62 -11.45
N VAL A 82 3.68 0.76 -10.60
CA VAL A 82 3.56 -0.03 -9.37
C VAL A 82 3.37 -1.51 -9.68
N THR A 83 2.58 -1.83 -10.70
CA THR A 83 2.36 -3.22 -11.15
C THR A 83 3.65 -3.82 -11.71
N LEU A 84 4.38 -3.08 -12.53
CA LEU A 84 5.67 -3.53 -13.07
C LEU A 84 6.67 -3.86 -11.96
N CYS A 85 6.86 -2.94 -11.01
CA CYS A 85 7.77 -3.16 -9.88
C CYS A 85 7.35 -4.35 -9.00
N GLY A 86 6.06 -4.51 -8.76
CA GLY A 86 5.55 -5.64 -7.99
C GLY A 86 5.69 -6.97 -8.73
N THR A 87 5.56 -6.98 -10.05
CA THR A 87 5.81 -8.18 -10.88
C THR A 87 7.29 -8.56 -10.87
N LEU A 88 8.19 -7.58 -10.96
CA LEU A 88 9.62 -7.84 -10.81
C LEU A 88 9.96 -8.39 -9.41
N ALA A 89 9.28 -7.93 -8.37
CA ALA A 89 9.49 -8.42 -7.02
C ALA A 89 9.17 -9.93 -6.87
N ILE A 90 8.22 -10.48 -7.63
CA ILE A 90 7.91 -11.92 -7.63
C ILE A 90 9.14 -12.75 -8.02
N ALA A 91 9.94 -12.27 -8.96
CA ALA A 91 11.15 -12.96 -9.41
C ALA A 91 12.38 -12.65 -8.52
N VAL A 92 12.52 -11.40 -8.09
CA VAL A 92 13.73 -10.92 -7.42
C VAL A 92 13.78 -11.30 -5.93
N LEU A 93 12.67 -11.17 -5.20
CA LEU A 93 12.69 -11.41 -3.75
C LEU A 93 13.05 -12.86 -3.36
N PRO A 94 12.51 -13.89 -4.03
CA PRO A 94 12.86 -15.27 -3.70
C PRO A 94 14.37 -15.56 -3.88
N LEU A 95 15.00 -14.98 -4.89
CA LEU A 95 16.44 -15.10 -5.11
C LEU A 95 17.26 -14.50 -3.96
N LEU A 96 16.75 -13.44 -3.35
CA LEU A 96 17.41 -12.76 -2.25
C LEU A 96 17.21 -13.47 -0.91
N GLN A 97 16.20 -14.33 -0.75
CA GLN A 97 15.92 -15.04 0.50
C GLN A 97 17.15 -15.84 0.97
N GLY A 98 17.73 -16.66 0.08
CA GLY A 98 18.91 -17.47 0.39
C GLY A 98 20.16 -16.64 0.64
N VAL A 99 20.36 -15.57 -0.14
CA VAL A 99 21.51 -14.66 0.00
C VAL A 99 21.49 -13.93 1.33
N LEU A 100 20.29 -13.55 1.81
CA LEU A 100 20.12 -12.84 3.07
C LEU A 100 19.97 -13.76 4.28
N GLY A 101 19.91 -15.08 4.07
CA GLY A 101 19.74 -16.06 5.13
C GLY A 101 18.43 -15.97 5.89
N LEU A 102 17.35 -15.49 5.23
CA LEU A 102 16.05 -15.31 5.86
C LEU A 102 15.33 -16.65 6.05
N SER A 103 14.78 -16.87 7.24
CA SER A 103 13.82 -17.94 7.47
C SER A 103 12.53 -17.70 6.66
N ASP A 104 11.73 -18.75 6.43
CA ASP A 104 10.48 -18.64 5.66
C ASP A 104 9.53 -17.62 6.28
N ALA A 105 9.42 -17.56 7.61
CA ALA A 105 8.58 -16.59 8.30
C ALA A 105 9.08 -15.14 8.12
N GLU A 106 10.39 -14.91 8.20
CA GLU A 106 10.99 -13.59 7.96
C GLU A 106 10.82 -13.16 6.52
N PHE A 107 11.04 -14.08 5.58
CA PHE A 107 10.80 -13.83 4.15
C PHE A 107 9.33 -13.48 3.89
N GLY A 108 8.39 -14.21 4.50
CA GLY A 108 6.97 -13.93 4.41
C GLY A 108 6.63 -12.51 4.88
N ARG A 109 7.12 -12.13 6.08
CA ARG A 109 6.94 -10.77 6.61
C ARG A 109 7.54 -9.71 5.68
N TRP A 110 8.74 -9.97 5.16
CA TRP A 110 9.39 -9.06 4.22
C TRP A 110 8.62 -8.92 2.92
N ALA A 111 8.18 -10.03 2.31
CA ALA A 111 7.35 -10.01 1.10
C ALA A 111 6.03 -9.26 1.32
N GLY A 112 5.33 -9.51 2.42
CA GLY A 112 4.10 -8.79 2.78
C GLY A 112 4.30 -7.29 3.03
N ALA A 113 5.47 -6.91 3.58
CA ALA A 113 5.83 -5.53 3.84
C ALA A 113 6.34 -4.78 2.60
N SER A 114 6.93 -5.44 1.61
CA SER A 114 7.56 -4.80 0.45
C SER A 114 6.72 -4.89 -0.82
N VAL A 115 6.12 -6.04 -1.14
CA VAL A 115 5.35 -6.22 -2.37
C VAL A 115 4.00 -5.49 -2.30
N HIS A 116 3.51 -4.96 -3.42
CA HIS A 116 2.40 -3.99 -3.42
C HIS A 116 1.04 -4.66 -3.52
N ASP A 117 0.79 -5.48 -4.55
CA ASP A 117 -0.49 -6.15 -4.77
C ASP A 117 -0.60 -7.45 -3.98
N VAL A 118 -1.83 -7.80 -3.55
CA VAL A 118 -2.10 -9.02 -2.76
C VAL A 118 -1.77 -10.28 -3.56
N GLY A 119 -2.12 -10.31 -4.84
CA GLY A 119 -1.81 -11.45 -5.72
C GLY A 119 -0.31 -11.66 -5.89
N GLN A 120 0.43 -10.55 -6.03
CA GLN A 120 1.90 -10.58 -6.13
C GLN A 120 2.55 -11.01 -4.80
N VAL A 121 1.99 -10.58 -3.65
CA VAL A 121 2.44 -11.05 -2.33
C VAL A 121 2.27 -12.56 -2.20
N VAL A 122 1.11 -13.07 -2.56
CA VAL A 122 0.82 -14.52 -2.53
C VAL A 122 1.80 -15.26 -3.45
N ALA A 123 1.96 -14.82 -4.70
CA ALA A 123 2.86 -15.44 -5.66
C ALA A 123 4.31 -15.46 -5.15
N THR A 124 4.77 -14.36 -4.53
CA THR A 124 6.12 -14.26 -3.97
C THR A 124 6.30 -15.17 -2.75
N ALA A 125 5.38 -15.11 -1.79
CA ALA A 125 5.52 -15.83 -0.53
C ALA A 125 5.35 -17.35 -0.67
N GLN A 126 4.53 -17.81 -1.62
CA GLN A 126 4.34 -19.24 -1.90
C GLN A 126 5.64 -19.96 -2.29
N THR A 127 6.61 -19.24 -2.85
CA THR A 127 7.92 -19.84 -3.20
C THR A 127 8.67 -20.37 -1.99
N ALA A 128 8.42 -19.83 -0.79
CA ALA A 128 9.01 -20.23 0.47
C ALA A 128 8.06 -21.07 1.36
N GLY A 129 6.89 -21.46 0.82
CA GLY A 129 5.97 -22.38 1.49
C GLY A 129 4.89 -21.71 2.37
N GLY A 130 4.11 -22.57 3.06
CA GLY A 130 2.91 -22.14 3.79
C GLY A 130 3.17 -21.21 4.97
N ALA A 131 4.28 -21.35 5.67
CA ALA A 131 4.67 -20.48 6.78
C ALA A 131 4.92 -19.04 6.29
N ALA A 132 5.67 -18.89 5.19
CA ALA A 132 5.92 -17.61 4.55
C ALA A 132 4.62 -16.97 4.05
N LEU A 133 3.75 -17.76 3.43
CA LEU A 133 2.46 -17.28 2.92
C LEU A 133 1.57 -16.73 4.05
N GLY A 134 1.47 -17.43 5.18
CA GLY A 134 0.69 -16.98 6.34
C GLY A 134 1.15 -15.62 6.85
N GLU A 135 2.44 -15.48 7.12
CA GLU A 135 3.03 -14.22 7.58
C GLU A 135 2.87 -13.07 6.57
N ALA A 136 3.08 -13.36 5.28
CA ALA A 136 2.95 -12.36 4.22
C ALA A 136 1.52 -11.82 4.09
N VAL A 137 0.52 -12.70 4.14
CA VAL A 137 -0.90 -12.31 4.05
C VAL A 137 -1.30 -11.49 5.27
N LEU A 138 -0.88 -11.86 6.48
CA LEU A 138 -1.19 -11.10 7.69
C LEU A 138 -0.63 -9.68 7.63
N VAL A 139 0.66 -9.53 7.32
CA VAL A 139 1.29 -8.21 7.17
C VAL A 139 0.58 -7.40 6.09
N LYS A 140 0.22 -8.04 4.97
CA LYS A 140 -0.46 -7.36 3.87
C LYS A 140 -1.85 -6.88 4.26
N LEU A 141 -2.64 -7.67 4.95
CA LEU A 141 -3.97 -7.27 5.43
C LEU A 141 -3.90 -6.08 6.38
N MET A 142 -2.89 -6.01 7.25
CA MET A 142 -2.66 -4.85 8.12
C MET A 142 -2.37 -3.58 7.31
N ARG A 143 -1.57 -3.68 6.24
CA ARG A 143 -1.30 -2.55 5.32
C ARG A 143 -2.59 -2.10 4.62
N VAL A 144 -3.39 -3.04 4.11
CA VAL A 144 -4.67 -2.74 3.44
C VAL A 144 -5.64 -2.02 4.39
N ALA A 145 -5.68 -2.40 5.66
CA ALA A 145 -6.51 -1.72 6.66
C ALA A 145 -6.15 -0.23 6.83
N LEU A 146 -4.90 0.16 6.57
CA LEU A 146 -4.46 1.55 6.61
C LEU A 146 -4.92 2.37 5.39
N LEU A 147 -5.52 1.75 4.37
CA LEU A 147 -6.05 2.47 3.21
C LEU A 147 -7.15 3.45 3.62
N ALA A 148 -8.08 3.02 4.46
CA ALA A 148 -9.21 3.84 4.88
C ALA A 148 -8.78 5.18 5.54
N PRO A 149 -7.90 5.19 6.56
CA PRO A 149 -7.43 6.45 7.13
C PRO A 149 -6.60 7.30 6.15
N ILE A 150 -5.86 6.71 5.22
CA ILE A 150 -5.09 7.45 4.21
C ILE A 150 -6.05 8.15 3.24
N VAL A 151 -7.04 7.44 2.70
CA VAL A 151 -8.04 8.03 1.79
C VAL A 151 -8.83 9.12 2.51
N ALA A 152 -9.24 8.89 3.77
CA ALA A 152 -9.93 9.90 4.57
C ALA A 152 -9.06 11.16 4.77
N ALA A 153 -7.77 11.00 5.05
CA ALA A 153 -6.85 12.14 5.20
C ALA A 153 -6.70 12.93 3.90
N VAL A 154 -6.61 12.25 2.74
CA VAL A 154 -6.57 12.90 1.42
C VAL A 154 -7.87 13.65 1.15
N ALA A 155 -9.03 13.01 1.34
CA ALA A 155 -10.34 13.62 1.13
C ALA A 155 -10.55 14.86 2.03
N LEU A 156 -10.14 14.79 3.30
CA LEU A 156 -10.16 15.94 4.21
C LEU A 156 -9.23 17.06 3.76
N GLY A 157 -8.05 16.70 3.25
CA GLY A 157 -7.10 17.67 2.69
C GLY A 157 -7.67 18.41 1.49
N VAL A 158 -8.35 17.70 0.58
CA VAL A 158 -9.05 18.28 -0.57
C VAL A 158 -10.18 19.19 -0.10
N ARG A 159 -11.04 18.73 0.82
CA ARG A 159 -12.13 19.54 1.37
C ARG A 159 -11.66 20.85 2.02
N ARG A 160 -10.58 20.82 2.76
CA ARG A 160 -9.99 22.02 3.38
C ARG A 160 -9.49 23.03 2.35
N ARG A 161 -9.06 22.55 1.18
CA ARG A 161 -8.59 23.39 0.07
C ARG A 161 -9.76 23.94 -0.75
N THR A 162 -10.76 23.09 -1.08
CA THR A 162 -11.92 23.45 -1.90
C THR A 162 -13.04 24.12 -1.10
N GLY A 163 -13.16 23.86 0.21
CA GLY A 163 -14.11 24.55 1.09
C GLY A 163 -13.85 26.05 1.26
N ARG A 164 -12.76 26.56 0.68
CA ARG A 164 -12.50 27.99 0.45
C ARG A 164 -13.09 28.52 -0.86
N VAL A 165 -13.58 27.63 -1.72
CA VAL A 165 -14.25 27.99 -2.99
C VAL A 165 -15.71 27.56 -2.86
N ALA A 166 -16.60 28.54 -2.68
CA ALA A 166 -18.04 28.29 -2.58
C ALA A 166 -18.56 27.68 -3.89
N GLY A 167 -19.12 26.45 -3.80
CA GLY A 167 -19.75 25.77 -4.93
C GLY A 167 -19.10 24.47 -5.42
N ALA A 168 -18.01 24.01 -4.81
CA ALA A 168 -17.36 22.77 -5.23
C ALA A 168 -18.18 21.50 -4.85
N PRO A 169 -18.23 20.46 -5.72
CA PRO A 169 -18.94 19.21 -5.44
C PRO A 169 -18.37 18.52 -4.20
N ARG A 170 -19.25 18.01 -3.34
CA ARG A 170 -18.86 17.34 -2.09
C ARG A 170 -18.40 15.93 -2.38
N VAL A 171 -17.11 15.68 -2.31
CA VAL A 171 -16.55 14.31 -2.35
C VAL A 171 -16.97 13.56 -1.08
N PRO A 172 -17.55 12.35 -1.16
CA PRO A 172 -17.90 11.56 0.01
C PRO A 172 -16.65 11.19 0.82
N VAL A 173 -16.73 11.26 2.15
CA VAL A 173 -15.58 10.98 3.05
C VAL A 173 -15.33 9.49 3.19
N VAL A 174 -16.36 8.68 2.96
CA VAL A 174 -16.29 7.23 3.02
C VAL A 174 -16.60 6.70 1.63
N PRO A 175 -15.62 6.11 0.93
CA PRO A 175 -15.89 5.41 -0.31
C PRO A 175 -16.74 4.18 0.01
N LEU A 176 -17.91 4.09 -0.61
CA LEU A 176 -18.78 2.90 -0.55
C LEU A 176 -18.29 1.93 -1.65
N PHE A 177 -17.45 0.98 -1.27
CA PHE A 177 -17.15 -0.22 -2.04
C PHE A 177 -17.46 -1.49 -1.27
#